data_4b7ecd8b980c699671b22d67b050e389
#
_entry.id   4b7ecd8b980c699671b22d67b050e389
#
_cell.length_a   1.000
_cell.length_b   1.000
_cell.length_c   1.000
_cell.angle_alpha   90.00
_cell.angle_beta   90.00
_cell.angle_gamma   90.00
#
_symmetry.space_group_name_H-M   'P 1'
#
loop_
_entity.id
_entity.type
_entity.pdbx_description
1 polymer ?
#
loop_
_entity_poly.entity_id
_entity_poly.type
_entity_poly.pdbx_seq_one_letter_code
_entity_poly.pdbx_strand_id
1 'polypeptide(L)'
;KFAKEGVGLTLTVTPCWCYGSETIDMDPHMPKAIWGFNGTERPGAVYLAAALSGHNQLGLPAFGIYGKDVQDADCTEIPDDVKSKLLTFAKAGLAASIMKGKSYLSIGSVSMGIAGSVVDQKFFQKYLGMRNEYVDMSEVNRRLEKEIYDKEEFEIALTWVKANCKEGTDKNSPDKQRTREEKDKIWETVVKMTLIARDLMIGNPKLASLGFAE
;
A
#
# COMPACT_ATOMS: atom_id res chain seq x y z
N LYS A 1 13.82 12.95 -16.45
CA LYS A 1 12.85 14.06 -16.41
C LYS A 1 11.74 13.72 -15.41
N PHE A 2 10.98 12.66 -15.60
CA PHE A 2 9.83 12.28 -14.76
C PHE A 2 10.16 12.15 -13.27
N ALA A 3 11.26 11.50 -12.92
CA ALA A 3 11.67 11.36 -11.52
C ALA A 3 11.90 12.71 -10.81
N LYS A 4 12.42 13.73 -11.54
CA LYS A 4 12.60 15.09 -11.00
C LYS A 4 11.29 15.85 -10.81
N GLU A 5 10.27 15.48 -11.56
CA GLU A 5 8.94 16.09 -11.52
C GLU A 5 7.99 15.34 -10.56
N GLY A 6 8.46 14.29 -9.87
CA GLY A 6 7.66 13.51 -8.93
C GLY A 6 6.53 12.71 -9.59
N VAL A 7 6.71 12.33 -10.88
CA VAL A 7 5.73 11.50 -11.60
C VAL A 7 5.63 10.14 -10.94
N GLY A 8 4.43 9.77 -10.52
CA GLY A 8 4.18 8.52 -9.79
C GLY A 8 3.73 7.35 -10.67
N LEU A 9 3.27 7.62 -11.90
CA LEU A 9 2.90 6.60 -12.88
C LEU A 9 2.99 7.16 -14.30
N THR A 10 3.05 6.28 -15.31
CA THR A 10 3.06 6.68 -16.71
C THR A 10 1.95 5.98 -17.50
N LEU A 11 1.37 6.70 -18.45
CA LEU A 11 0.41 6.19 -19.42
C LEU A 11 0.90 6.55 -20.81
N THR A 12 1.19 5.54 -21.64
CA THR A 12 1.46 5.70 -23.06
C THR A 12 0.16 5.48 -23.82
N VAL A 13 -0.21 6.45 -24.65
CA VAL A 13 -1.39 6.36 -25.54
C VAL A 13 -0.93 6.12 -26.96
N THR A 14 -1.42 5.06 -27.58
CA THR A 14 -1.06 4.63 -28.92
C THR A 14 -2.27 4.57 -29.84
N PRO A 15 -2.63 5.68 -30.50
CA PRO A 15 -3.78 5.71 -31.42
C PRO A 15 -3.55 4.89 -32.67
N CYS A 16 -2.32 4.76 -33.11
CA CYS A 16 -1.97 3.97 -34.29
C CYS A 16 -0.69 3.16 -34.05
N TRP A 17 -0.40 2.24 -34.98
CA TRP A 17 0.78 1.39 -34.92
C TRP A 17 2.09 2.18 -35.02
N CYS A 18 3.09 1.82 -34.17
CA CYS A 18 4.47 2.25 -34.23
C CYS A 18 5.41 1.12 -33.73
N TYR A 19 6.73 1.36 -33.64
CA TYR A 19 7.68 0.29 -33.37
C TYR A 19 7.80 -0.11 -31.89
N GLY A 20 7.68 0.80 -30.96
CA GLY A 20 7.50 0.51 -29.53
C GLY A 20 8.74 0.56 -28.65
N SER A 21 9.93 0.41 -29.21
CA SER A 21 11.16 0.41 -28.42
C SER A 21 11.36 1.71 -27.63
N GLU A 22 10.92 2.83 -28.14
CA GLU A 22 11.02 4.17 -27.56
C GLU A 22 10.09 4.41 -26.36
N THR A 23 9.14 3.51 -26.12
CA THR A 23 8.18 3.62 -25.00
C THR A 23 8.47 2.69 -23.84
N ILE A 24 9.57 1.90 -23.94
CA ILE A 24 9.98 1.02 -22.84
C ILE A 24 10.49 1.88 -21.67
N ASP A 25 9.76 1.84 -20.56
CA ASP A 25 10.15 2.47 -19.31
C ASP A 25 10.95 1.51 -18.45
N MET A 26 12.25 1.80 -18.28
CA MET A 26 13.21 0.92 -17.60
C MET A 26 13.13 1.00 -16.06
N ASP A 27 12.33 1.90 -15.46
CA ASP A 27 12.15 1.91 -14.00
C ASP A 27 11.27 0.73 -13.54
N PRO A 28 11.79 -0.25 -12.80
CA PRO A 28 11.03 -1.42 -12.38
C PRO A 28 9.93 -1.09 -11.36
N HIS A 29 10.02 0.07 -10.72
CA HIS A 29 9.04 0.51 -9.71
C HIS A 29 8.11 1.62 -10.21
N MET A 30 8.18 1.98 -11.48
CA MET A 30 7.24 2.91 -12.09
C MET A 30 6.01 2.15 -12.58
N PRO A 31 4.82 2.32 -11.98
CA PRO A 31 3.59 1.81 -12.55
C PRO A 31 3.36 2.39 -13.94
N LYS A 32 3.22 1.54 -14.93
CA LYS A 32 3.07 1.95 -16.32
C LYS A 32 1.96 1.20 -17.02
N ALA A 33 1.19 1.92 -17.83
CA ALA A 33 0.18 1.33 -18.70
C ALA A 33 0.35 1.83 -20.14
N ILE A 34 -0.13 1.04 -21.06
CA ILE A 34 -0.17 1.36 -22.49
C ILE A 34 -1.63 1.21 -22.93
N TRP A 35 -2.21 2.28 -23.41
CA TRP A 35 -3.55 2.26 -24.00
C TRP A 35 -3.43 2.24 -25.52
N GLY A 36 -3.83 1.14 -26.13
CA GLY A 36 -3.86 0.97 -27.59
C GLY A 36 -5.27 1.12 -28.14
N PHE A 37 -5.44 1.93 -29.17
CA PHE A 37 -6.69 2.00 -29.94
C PHE A 37 -6.82 0.75 -30.81
N ASN A 38 -7.98 0.16 -30.85
CA ASN A 38 -8.30 -1.03 -31.63
C ASN A 38 -8.95 -0.70 -32.99
N GLY A 39 -8.39 0.30 -33.66
CA GLY A 39 -8.88 0.78 -34.94
C GLY A 39 -8.85 -0.23 -36.09
N THR A 40 -9.42 0.13 -37.21
CA THR A 40 -9.53 -0.71 -38.40
C THR A 40 -8.29 -0.65 -39.27
N GLU A 41 -7.60 0.50 -39.29
CA GLU A 41 -6.34 0.69 -40.01
C GLU A 41 -5.20 0.95 -39.03
N ARG A 42 -4.07 0.23 -39.17
CA ARG A 42 -2.88 0.40 -38.31
C ARG A 42 -3.23 0.47 -36.82
N PRO A 43 -3.91 -0.52 -36.26
CA PRO A 43 -4.46 -0.45 -34.90
C PRO A 43 -3.35 -0.30 -33.84
N GLY A 44 -3.52 0.65 -32.94
CA GLY A 44 -2.64 0.85 -31.78
C GLY A 44 -2.58 -0.35 -30.84
N ALA A 45 -3.61 -1.22 -30.87
CA ALA A 45 -3.64 -2.46 -30.11
C ALA A 45 -2.54 -3.45 -30.50
N VAL A 46 -2.08 -3.45 -31.77
CA VAL A 46 -0.94 -4.26 -32.22
C VAL A 46 0.34 -3.73 -31.58
N TYR A 47 0.52 -2.42 -31.54
CA TYR A 47 1.62 -1.79 -30.86
C TYR A 47 1.61 -2.06 -29.35
N LEU A 48 0.42 -1.97 -28.70
CA LEU A 48 0.24 -2.35 -27.32
C LEU A 48 0.80 -3.74 -27.03
N ALA A 49 0.48 -4.75 -27.86
CA ALA A 49 0.97 -6.10 -27.70
C ALA A 49 2.50 -6.19 -27.81
N ALA A 50 3.10 -5.50 -28.78
CA ALA A 50 4.54 -5.45 -28.97
C ALA A 50 5.26 -4.79 -27.78
N ALA A 51 4.76 -3.64 -27.31
CA ALA A 51 5.33 -2.92 -26.19
C ALA A 51 5.21 -3.70 -24.87
N LEU A 52 4.06 -4.35 -24.61
CA LEU A 52 3.90 -5.24 -23.46
C LEU A 52 4.87 -6.42 -23.51
N SER A 53 5.03 -7.03 -24.68
CA SER A 53 6.00 -8.12 -24.87
C SER A 53 7.44 -7.67 -24.55
N GLY A 54 7.83 -6.49 -25.03
CA GLY A 54 9.15 -5.89 -24.74
C GLY A 54 9.38 -5.66 -23.24
N HIS A 55 8.41 -5.08 -22.54
CA HIS A 55 8.47 -4.90 -21.09
C HIS A 55 8.55 -6.26 -20.36
N ASN A 56 7.74 -7.23 -20.76
CA ASN A 56 7.72 -8.54 -20.14
C ASN A 56 9.05 -9.30 -20.30
N GLN A 57 9.68 -9.24 -21.48
CA GLN A 57 11.01 -9.82 -21.71
C GLN A 57 12.09 -9.24 -20.80
N LEU A 58 11.95 -7.97 -20.43
CA LEU A 58 12.85 -7.28 -19.49
C LEU A 58 12.46 -7.45 -18.02
N GLY A 59 11.39 -8.20 -17.72
CA GLY A 59 10.87 -8.36 -16.37
C GLY A 59 10.27 -7.08 -15.76
N LEU A 60 9.87 -6.13 -16.61
CA LEU A 60 9.28 -4.85 -16.21
C LEU A 60 7.76 -4.96 -16.21
N PRO A 61 7.06 -4.67 -15.07
CA PRO A 61 5.61 -4.72 -15.03
C PRO A 61 5.00 -3.60 -15.89
N ALA A 62 4.11 -3.95 -16.80
CA ALA A 62 3.32 -3.02 -17.60
C ALA A 62 1.91 -3.55 -17.82
N PHE A 63 0.92 -2.66 -17.92
CA PHE A 63 -0.48 -3.00 -18.04
C PHE A 63 -1.04 -2.56 -19.38
N GLY A 64 -1.73 -3.47 -20.08
CA GLY A 64 -2.42 -3.17 -21.32
C GLY A 64 -3.84 -2.70 -21.11
N ILE A 65 -4.22 -1.65 -21.82
CA ILE A 65 -5.58 -1.10 -21.82
C ILE A 65 -6.05 -0.97 -23.26
N TYR A 66 -7.23 -1.52 -23.55
CA TYR A 66 -7.95 -1.34 -24.82
C TYR A 66 -9.44 -1.49 -24.60
N GLY A 67 -10.24 -0.92 -25.51
CA GLY A 67 -11.69 -0.93 -25.46
C GLY A 67 -12.32 -2.13 -26.19
N LYS A 68 -13.62 -2.31 -26.00
CA LYS A 68 -14.44 -3.29 -26.74
C LYS A 68 -14.84 -2.76 -28.11
N ASP A 69 -15.12 -1.47 -28.19
CA ASP A 69 -15.56 -0.82 -29.41
C ASP A 69 -14.37 -0.42 -30.27
N VAL A 70 -14.57 -0.37 -31.58
CA VAL A 70 -13.56 0.10 -32.52
C VAL A 70 -13.26 1.58 -32.22
N GLN A 71 -11.97 1.89 -32.18
CA GLN A 71 -11.47 3.23 -31.92
C GLN A 71 -10.33 3.50 -32.91
N ASP A 72 -10.57 4.35 -33.86
CA ASP A 72 -9.57 4.79 -34.84
C ASP A 72 -8.74 5.97 -34.35
N ALA A 73 -7.67 6.31 -35.06
CA ALA A 73 -6.66 7.29 -34.60
C ALA A 73 -7.21 8.73 -34.46
N ASP A 74 -8.29 9.05 -35.13
CA ASP A 74 -8.98 10.33 -35.09
C ASP A 74 -10.08 10.44 -34.00
N CYS A 75 -10.39 9.34 -33.31
CA CYS A 75 -11.35 9.35 -32.21
C CYS A 75 -10.84 10.19 -31.05
N THR A 76 -11.66 11.13 -30.61
CA THR A 76 -11.36 12.05 -29.50
C THR A 76 -12.03 11.66 -28.18
N GLU A 77 -13.02 10.78 -28.25
CA GLU A 77 -13.75 10.31 -27.06
C GLU A 77 -13.08 9.09 -26.45
N ILE A 78 -13.16 9.00 -25.11
CA ILE A 78 -12.69 7.84 -24.36
C ILE A 78 -13.88 6.93 -24.09
N PRO A 79 -13.93 5.70 -24.63
CA PRO A 79 -14.98 4.74 -24.33
C PRO A 79 -15.12 4.46 -22.82
N ASP A 80 -16.31 4.26 -22.33
CA ASP A 80 -16.58 4.11 -20.88
C ASP A 80 -15.83 2.94 -20.24
N ASP A 81 -15.69 1.81 -20.94
CA ASP A 81 -14.93 0.68 -20.45
C ASP A 81 -13.42 0.96 -20.38
N VAL A 82 -12.88 1.75 -21.32
CA VAL A 82 -11.50 2.23 -21.30
C VAL A 82 -11.31 3.21 -20.14
N LYS A 83 -12.23 4.17 -19.98
CA LYS A 83 -12.20 5.13 -18.88
C LYS A 83 -12.19 4.45 -17.52
N SER A 84 -13.01 3.41 -17.34
CA SER A 84 -13.03 2.61 -16.12
C SER A 84 -11.68 1.92 -15.86
N LYS A 85 -11.05 1.32 -16.87
CA LYS A 85 -9.73 0.69 -16.78
C LYS A 85 -8.63 1.71 -16.45
N LEU A 86 -8.65 2.86 -17.10
CA LEU A 86 -7.71 3.96 -16.85
C LEU A 86 -7.80 4.46 -15.41
N LEU A 87 -9.01 4.67 -14.89
CA LEU A 87 -9.22 5.10 -13.50
C LEU A 87 -8.77 4.04 -12.50
N THR A 88 -9.01 2.76 -12.77
CA THR A 88 -8.53 1.67 -11.93
C THR A 88 -7.01 1.62 -11.90
N PHE A 89 -6.37 1.69 -13.06
CA PHE A 89 -4.91 1.77 -13.18
C PHE A 89 -4.35 2.99 -12.44
N ALA A 90 -4.92 4.17 -12.64
CA ALA A 90 -4.44 5.40 -12.01
C ALA A 90 -4.50 5.32 -10.48
N LYS A 91 -5.61 4.82 -9.92
CA LYS A 91 -5.75 4.63 -8.46
C LYS A 91 -4.74 3.62 -7.91
N ALA A 92 -4.60 2.46 -8.56
CA ALA A 92 -3.66 1.43 -8.14
C ALA A 92 -2.20 1.88 -8.29
N GLY A 93 -1.87 2.52 -9.41
CA GLY A 93 -0.53 3.04 -9.69
C GLY A 93 -0.13 4.15 -8.73
N LEU A 94 -1.05 5.06 -8.39
CA LEU A 94 -0.81 6.10 -7.38
C LEU A 94 -0.54 5.49 -6.00
N ALA A 95 -1.34 4.50 -5.58
CA ALA A 95 -1.12 3.80 -4.32
C ALA A 95 0.26 3.13 -4.28
N ALA A 96 0.64 2.41 -5.35
CA ALA A 96 1.96 1.78 -5.45
C ALA A 96 3.10 2.80 -5.43
N SER A 97 2.94 3.95 -6.11
CA SER A 97 3.96 5.00 -6.14
C SER A 97 4.17 5.66 -4.77
N ILE A 98 3.11 5.81 -3.97
CA ILE A 98 3.19 6.34 -2.61
C ILE A 98 3.94 5.37 -1.68
N MET A 99 3.88 4.07 -1.94
CA MET A 99 4.60 3.06 -1.17
C MET A 99 6.11 3.06 -1.47
N LYS A 100 6.53 3.45 -2.67
CA LYS A 100 7.94 3.47 -3.08
C LYS A 100 8.80 4.27 -2.11
N GLY A 101 9.86 3.66 -1.61
CA GLY A 101 10.77 4.25 -0.62
C GLY A 101 10.27 4.24 0.83
N LYS A 102 9.06 3.73 1.08
CA LYS A 102 8.54 3.52 2.43
C LYS A 102 9.08 2.22 3.03
N SER A 103 8.82 2.03 4.31
CA SER A 103 9.11 0.78 5.01
C SER A 103 7.81 0.05 5.37
N TYR A 104 7.84 -1.27 5.31
CA TYR A 104 6.86 -2.14 5.92
C TYR A 104 7.39 -2.56 7.29
N LEU A 105 6.70 -2.19 8.37
CA LEU A 105 7.08 -2.57 9.72
C LEU A 105 6.40 -3.89 10.11
N SER A 106 7.21 -4.91 10.43
CA SER A 106 6.77 -6.17 11.01
C SER A 106 7.05 -6.16 12.51
N ILE A 107 6.00 -6.27 13.33
CA ILE A 107 6.12 -6.34 14.78
C ILE A 107 5.96 -7.81 15.22
N GLY A 108 6.97 -8.33 15.91
CA GLY A 108 7.06 -9.74 16.27
C GLY A 108 7.67 -10.59 15.16
N SER A 109 7.32 -11.89 15.14
CA SER A 109 7.82 -12.84 14.16
C SER A 109 6.67 -13.69 13.58
N VAL A 110 7.02 -14.68 12.77
CA VAL A 110 6.03 -15.63 12.22
C VAL A 110 5.29 -16.33 13.36
N SER A 111 3.96 -16.14 13.41
CA SER A 111 3.13 -16.74 14.43
C SER A 111 2.87 -18.21 14.13
N MET A 112 3.53 -19.11 14.86
CA MET A 112 3.32 -20.58 14.81
C MET A 112 3.32 -21.18 13.39
N GLY A 113 4.02 -20.56 12.43
CA GLY A 113 4.06 -21.02 11.05
C GLY A 113 2.78 -20.77 10.24
N ILE A 114 1.90 -19.90 10.70
CA ILE A 114 0.71 -19.48 9.94
C ILE A 114 1.15 -18.78 8.65
N ALA A 115 0.77 -19.34 7.50
CA ALA A 115 1.23 -18.90 6.19
C ALA A 115 1.03 -17.39 5.94
N GLY A 116 -0.08 -16.81 6.40
CA GLY A 116 -0.36 -15.38 6.26
C GLY A 116 0.55 -14.45 7.10
N SER A 117 1.32 -14.97 8.05
CA SER A 117 2.30 -14.21 8.83
C SER A 117 3.71 -14.24 8.23
N VAL A 118 3.91 -15.03 7.16
CA VAL A 118 5.20 -15.09 6.44
C VAL A 118 5.27 -13.95 5.44
N VAL A 119 6.22 -13.04 5.65
CA VAL A 119 6.44 -11.88 4.77
C VAL A 119 7.65 -12.13 3.88
N ASP A 120 7.44 -12.12 2.56
CA ASP A 120 8.53 -12.17 1.60
C ASP A 120 9.09 -10.76 1.34
N GLN A 121 10.26 -10.47 1.91
CA GLN A 121 10.97 -9.20 1.72
C GLN A 121 11.25 -8.89 0.25
N LYS A 122 11.61 -9.91 -0.53
CA LYS A 122 11.93 -9.74 -1.95
C LYS A 122 10.71 -9.27 -2.75
N PHE A 123 9.50 -9.72 -2.36
CA PHE A 123 8.26 -9.25 -2.96
C PHE A 123 8.09 -7.74 -2.76
N PHE A 124 8.21 -7.26 -1.52
CA PHE A 124 8.04 -5.84 -1.21
C PHE A 124 9.09 -4.96 -1.90
N GLN A 125 10.35 -5.40 -1.92
CA GLN A 125 11.42 -4.68 -2.61
C GLN A 125 11.20 -4.67 -4.13
N LYS A 126 10.92 -5.83 -4.71
CA LYS A 126 10.83 -5.99 -6.18
C LYS A 126 9.61 -5.27 -6.78
N TYR A 127 8.45 -5.40 -6.16
CA TYR A 127 7.19 -4.92 -6.75
C TYR A 127 6.72 -3.58 -6.21
N LEU A 128 7.07 -3.22 -5.00
CA LEU A 128 6.60 -1.98 -4.36
C LEU A 128 7.73 -1.00 -4.03
N GLY A 129 8.99 -1.39 -4.20
CA GLY A 129 10.14 -0.57 -3.85
C GLY A 129 10.19 -0.23 -2.35
N MET A 130 9.63 -1.11 -1.50
CA MET A 130 9.58 -0.93 -0.05
C MET A 130 10.69 -1.69 0.66
N ARG A 131 11.10 -1.19 1.82
CA ARG A 131 11.97 -1.91 2.75
C ARG A 131 11.15 -2.65 3.79
N ASN A 132 11.71 -3.73 4.34
CA ASN A 132 11.15 -4.39 5.50
C ASN A 132 11.99 -4.03 6.74
N GLU A 133 11.31 -3.53 7.76
CA GLU A 133 11.87 -3.25 9.08
C GLU A 133 11.25 -4.20 10.10
N TYR A 134 11.99 -4.56 11.12
CA TYR A 134 11.54 -5.51 12.13
C TYR A 134 11.70 -4.94 13.52
N VAL A 135 10.65 -5.10 14.32
CA VAL A 135 10.66 -4.79 15.76
C VAL A 135 10.23 -6.04 16.51
N ASP A 136 11.04 -6.49 17.46
CA ASP A 136 10.68 -7.61 18.33
C ASP A 136 9.60 -7.22 19.34
N MET A 137 8.72 -8.16 19.69
CA MET A 137 7.69 -7.93 20.69
C MET A 137 8.24 -7.55 22.07
N SER A 138 9.48 -7.89 22.37
CA SER A 138 10.14 -7.47 23.61
C SER A 138 10.25 -5.96 23.74
N GLU A 139 10.42 -5.24 22.61
CA GLU A 139 10.40 -3.76 22.61
C GLU A 139 9.02 -3.19 22.93
N VAL A 140 7.97 -3.80 22.38
CA VAL A 140 6.58 -3.41 22.71
C VAL A 140 6.31 -3.64 24.19
N ASN A 141 6.67 -4.81 24.72
CA ASN A 141 6.53 -5.13 26.13
C ASN A 141 7.33 -4.18 27.03
N ARG A 142 8.58 -3.89 26.66
CA ARG A 142 9.43 -2.91 27.38
C ARG A 142 8.77 -1.54 27.44
N ARG A 143 8.19 -1.07 26.34
CA ARG A 143 7.48 0.21 26.30
C ARG A 143 6.22 0.20 27.16
N LEU A 144 5.48 -0.89 27.16
CA LEU A 144 4.31 -1.05 28.04
C LEU A 144 4.71 -1.02 29.52
N GLU A 145 5.71 -1.83 29.91
CA GLU A 145 6.16 -1.94 31.31
C GLU A 145 6.77 -0.63 31.84
N LYS A 146 7.53 0.06 31.00
CA LYS A 146 8.16 1.34 31.36
C LYS A 146 7.30 2.56 31.04
N GLU A 147 6.07 2.33 30.57
CA GLU A 147 5.11 3.37 30.22
C GLU A 147 5.67 4.41 29.23
N ILE A 148 6.40 3.95 28.20
CA ILE A 148 6.99 4.80 27.16
C ILE A 148 5.92 5.06 26.07
N TYR A 149 5.06 6.01 26.31
CA TYR A 149 4.06 6.57 25.40
C TYR A 149 3.64 7.96 25.89
N ASP A 150 3.05 8.78 25.03
CA ASP A 150 2.57 10.10 25.43
C ASP A 150 1.32 9.95 26.33
N LYS A 151 1.47 10.38 27.59
CA LYS A 151 0.42 10.26 28.62
C LYS A 151 -0.79 11.14 28.33
N GLU A 152 -0.58 12.35 27.82
CA GLU A 152 -1.68 13.27 27.51
C GLU A 152 -2.50 12.72 26.32
N GLU A 153 -1.81 12.24 25.30
CA GLU A 153 -2.46 11.61 24.14
C GLU A 153 -3.18 10.32 24.53
N PHE A 154 -2.64 9.53 25.46
CA PHE A 154 -3.30 8.35 25.99
C PHE A 154 -4.65 8.68 26.59
N GLU A 155 -4.75 9.70 27.44
CA GLU A 155 -6.01 10.10 28.06
C GLU A 155 -7.05 10.57 27.03
N ILE A 156 -6.61 11.34 26.03
CA ILE A 156 -7.47 11.76 24.92
C ILE A 156 -7.97 10.55 24.13
N ALA A 157 -7.07 9.66 23.76
CA ALA A 157 -7.38 8.47 22.96
C ALA A 157 -8.31 7.51 23.72
N LEU A 158 -8.04 7.27 24.99
CA LEU A 158 -8.88 6.39 25.83
C LEU A 158 -10.31 6.96 25.98
N THR A 159 -10.43 8.26 26.20
CA THR A 159 -11.72 8.95 26.28
C THR A 159 -12.48 8.80 24.97
N TRP A 160 -11.81 9.06 23.84
CA TRP A 160 -12.41 8.93 22.51
C TRP A 160 -12.87 7.50 22.20
N VAL A 161 -12.02 6.51 22.50
CA VAL A 161 -12.34 5.10 22.26
C VAL A 161 -13.55 4.65 23.07
N LYS A 162 -13.62 5.00 24.36
CA LYS A 162 -14.76 4.67 25.22
C LYS A 162 -16.07 5.31 24.74
N ALA A 163 -16.01 6.48 24.12
CA ALA A 163 -17.18 7.18 23.60
C ALA A 163 -17.65 6.67 22.22
N ASN A 164 -16.72 6.22 21.37
CA ASN A 164 -16.99 5.96 19.95
C ASN A 164 -16.91 4.48 19.55
N CYS A 165 -16.20 3.64 20.30
CA CYS A 165 -16.08 2.22 20.02
C CYS A 165 -17.09 1.40 20.81
N LYS A 166 -17.63 0.36 20.15
CA LYS A 166 -18.59 -0.56 20.78
C LYS A 166 -17.89 -1.86 21.15
N GLU A 167 -18.15 -2.33 22.36
CA GLU A 167 -17.75 -3.68 22.74
C GLU A 167 -18.62 -4.71 22.01
N GLY A 168 -18.01 -5.80 21.59
CA GLY A 168 -18.76 -6.95 21.09
C GLY A 168 -19.48 -7.69 22.22
N THR A 169 -20.36 -8.60 21.85
CA THR A 169 -21.01 -9.50 22.82
C THR A 169 -20.06 -10.61 23.23
N ASP A 170 -19.77 -10.73 24.50
CA ASP A 170 -19.03 -11.85 25.05
C ASP A 170 -19.92 -13.11 25.03
N LYS A 171 -19.53 -14.09 24.21
CA LYS A 171 -20.26 -15.37 24.04
C LYS A 171 -19.75 -16.49 24.96
N ASN A 172 -18.79 -16.21 25.82
CA ASN A 172 -18.33 -17.18 26.79
C ASN A 172 -19.41 -17.49 27.82
N SER A 173 -19.27 -18.62 28.51
CA SER A 173 -20.13 -18.94 29.66
C SER A 173 -19.98 -17.87 30.75
N PRO A 174 -21.04 -17.60 31.56
CA PRO A 174 -21.04 -16.52 32.55
C PRO A 174 -19.86 -16.53 33.51
N ASP A 175 -19.39 -17.72 33.89
CA ASP A 175 -18.24 -17.94 34.76
C ASP A 175 -16.90 -17.54 34.15
N LYS A 176 -16.84 -17.40 32.79
CA LYS A 176 -15.66 -17.02 32.02
C LYS A 176 -15.75 -15.64 31.43
N GLN A 177 -16.88 -14.97 31.58
CA GLN A 177 -17.03 -13.60 31.09
C GLN A 177 -16.22 -12.64 31.96
N ARG A 178 -15.59 -11.67 31.29
CA ARG A 178 -14.77 -10.67 31.97
C ARG A 178 -15.64 -9.65 32.70
N THR A 179 -15.20 -9.24 33.87
CA THR A 179 -15.82 -8.17 34.64
C THR A 179 -15.65 -6.83 33.95
N ARG A 180 -16.41 -5.81 34.38
CA ARG A 180 -16.26 -4.44 33.84
C ARG A 180 -14.85 -3.89 34.07
N GLU A 181 -14.30 -4.11 35.23
CA GLU A 181 -12.95 -3.67 35.59
C GLU A 181 -11.89 -4.32 34.71
N GLU A 182 -11.98 -5.62 34.43
CA GLU A 182 -11.06 -6.32 33.53
C GLU A 182 -11.16 -5.79 32.10
N LYS A 183 -12.38 -5.50 31.62
CA LYS A 183 -12.60 -4.89 30.30
C LYS A 183 -12.00 -3.50 30.20
N ASP A 184 -12.13 -2.69 31.25
CA ASP A 184 -11.52 -1.35 31.28
C ASP A 184 -10.00 -1.40 31.22
N LYS A 185 -9.36 -2.33 31.93
CA LYS A 185 -7.91 -2.58 31.83
C LYS A 185 -7.48 -3.06 30.43
N ILE A 186 -8.34 -3.85 29.78
CA ILE A 186 -8.08 -4.28 28.38
C ILE A 186 -8.13 -3.06 27.44
N TRP A 187 -9.13 -2.17 27.59
CA TRP A 187 -9.20 -0.94 26.80
C TRP A 187 -7.96 -0.08 26.97
N GLU A 188 -7.49 0.13 28.18
CA GLU A 188 -6.25 0.86 28.44
C GLU A 188 -5.05 0.20 27.74
N THR A 189 -4.91 -1.12 27.84
CA THR A 189 -3.81 -1.86 27.21
C THR A 189 -3.88 -1.72 25.70
N VAL A 190 -5.04 -1.86 25.08
CA VAL A 190 -5.24 -1.72 23.63
C VAL A 190 -4.85 -0.33 23.15
N VAL A 191 -5.27 0.72 23.87
CA VAL A 191 -4.91 2.10 23.52
C VAL A 191 -3.40 2.32 23.67
N LYS A 192 -2.77 1.86 24.75
CA LYS A 192 -1.31 1.93 24.94
C LYS A 192 -0.55 1.23 23.79
N MET A 193 -0.96 0.02 23.45
CA MET A 193 -0.34 -0.73 22.33
C MET A 193 -0.51 -0.01 20.99
N THR A 194 -1.67 0.61 20.76
CA THR A 194 -1.92 1.37 19.52
C THR A 194 -1.00 2.58 19.40
N LEU A 195 -0.82 3.34 20.47
CA LEU A 195 0.09 4.48 20.51
C LEU A 195 1.54 4.03 20.32
N ILE A 196 1.97 3.00 21.04
CA ILE A 196 3.32 2.43 20.92
C ILE A 196 3.58 1.95 19.48
N ALA A 197 2.65 1.21 18.87
CA ALA A 197 2.80 0.74 17.50
C ALA A 197 2.90 1.91 16.51
N ARG A 198 2.06 2.92 16.65
CA ARG A 198 2.13 4.14 15.83
C ARG A 198 3.48 4.85 15.99
N ASP A 199 3.93 5.04 17.23
CA ASP A 199 5.18 5.73 17.52
C ASP A 199 6.40 4.96 16.98
N LEU A 200 6.35 3.62 16.95
CA LEU A 200 7.37 2.79 16.28
C LEU A 200 7.33 2.93 14.75
N MET A 201 6.16 3.22 14.17
CA MET A 201 6.01 3.36 12.70
C MET A 201 6.44 4.72 12.17
N ILE A 202 6.12 5.80 12.88
CA ILE A 202 6.26 7.17 12.36
C ILE A 202 7.12 8.08 13.25
N GLY A 203 7.61 7.54 14.37
CA GLY A 203 8.29 8.31 15.39
C GLY A 203 7.35 9.18 16.24
N ASN A 204 7.86 9.65 17.37
CA ASN A 204 7.18 10.62 18.23
C ASN A 204 8.19 11.64 18.76
N PRO A 205 8.22 12.89 18.24
CA PRO A 205 9.20 13.90 18.64
C PRO A 205 9.21 14.20 20.16
N LYS A 206 8.06 14.04 20.83
CA LYS A 206 7.97 14.23 22.28
C LYS A 206 8.71 13.14 23.04
N LEU A 207 8.62 11.89 22.60
CA LEU A 207 9.37 10.77 23.17
C LEU A 207 10.87 10.86 22.84
N ALA A 208 11.21 11.25 21.61
CA ALA A 208 12.60 11.50 21.22
C ALA A 208 13.28 12.55 22.10
N SER A 209 12.58 13.63 22.46
CA SER A 209 13.08 14.66 23.38
C SER A 209 13.35 14.14 24.80
N LEU A 210 12.71 13.02 25.19
CA LEU A 210 12.93 12.35 26.47
C LEU A 210 14.05 11.29 26.43
N GLY A 211 14.76 11.18 25.30
CA GLY A 211 15.88 10.25 25.10
C GLY A 211 15.48 8.83 24.71
N PHE A 212 14.23 8.62 24.30
CA PHE A 212 13.81 7.36 23.70
C PHE A 212 14.09 7.42 22.19
N ALA A 213 15.02 6.62 21.71
CA ALA A 213 15.33 6.54 20.29
C ALA A 213 14.11 6.11 19.47
N GLU A 214 13.96 6.74 18.32
CA GLU A 214 12.98 6.38 17.28
C GLU A 214 13.38 5.08 16.57
#